data_7428a230cbff639e158002998267c0fa
#
_entry.id   7428a230cbff639e158002998267c0fa
#
_cell.length_a   1.000
_cell.length_b   1.000
_cell.length_c   1.000
_cell.angle_alpha   90.00
_cell.angle_beta   90.00
_cell.angle_gamma   90.00
#
_symmetry.space_group_name_H-M   'P 1'
#
loop_
_entity.id
_entity.type
_entity.pdbx_description
1 polymer ?
#
loop_
_entity_poly.entity_id
_entity_poly.type
_entity_poly.pdbx_seq_one_letter_code
_entity_poly.pdbx_strand_id
1 'polypeptide(L)'
;MLQKLILSMIVCIYANAGTLKIDDKISTFSLVNQFDKIHTITSEISIIIVTFQKETTNLVNDFLSSKNSDFLDKNNTIFINNISSIPSIVVKMFTIPKMRDYKYDILLIYNENNKKF
;
A
#
# COMPACT_ATOMS: atom_id res chain seq x y z
N MET A 1 26.46 17.15 -5.46
CA MET A 1 26.89 16.47 -4.26
C MET A 1 26.48 17.14 -2.98
N LEU A 2 26.91 18.37 -2.77
CA LEU A 2 26.52 19.13 -1.58
C LEU A 2 25.01 19.30 -1.48
N GLN A 3 24.37 19.58 -2.58
CA GLN A 3 22.92 19.73 -2.64
C GLN A 3 22.19 18.46 -2.19
N LYS A 4 22.67 17.31 -2.60
CA LYS A 4 22.10 16.03 -2.18
C LYS A 4 22.21 15.82 -0.69
N LEU A 5 23.34 16.19 -0.11
CA LEU A 5 23.54 16.09 1.32
C LEU A 5 22.55 16.96 2.08
N ILE A 6 22.32 18.17 1.63
CA ILE A 6 21.39 19.08 2.26
C ILE A 6 19.98 18.51 2.22
N LEU A 7 19.55 18.01 1.07
CA LEU A 7 18.23 17.40 0.93
C LEU A 7 18.08 16.17 1.82
N SER A 8 19.10 15.35 1.88
CA SER A 8 19.08 14.17 2.75
C SER A 8 18.97 14.56 4.21
N MET A 9 19.64 15.62 4.61
CA MET A 9 19.54 16.11 5.98
C MET A 9 18.14 16.59 6.32
N ILE A 10 17.51 17.32 5.41
CA ILE A 10 16.16 17.80 5.61
C ILE A 10 15.20 16.63 5.81
N VAL A 11 15.32 15.62 4.99
CA VAL A 11 14.48 14.42 5.13
C VAL A 11 14.78 13.70 6.43
N CYS A 12 16.05 13.60 6.81
CA CYS A 12 16.43 12.93 8.05
C CYS A 12 15.90 13.61 9.31
N ILE A 13 15.64 14.90 9.28
CA ILE A 13 15.05 15.61 10.42
C ILE A 13 13.69 14.99 10.78
N TYR A 14 12.95 14.57 9.78
CA TYR A 14 11.64 13.97 9.98
C TYR A 14 11.70 12.45 10.06
N ALA A 15 12.87 11.89 9.81
CA ALA A 15 13.00 10.46 9.73
C ALA A 15 13.13 9.86 11.11
N ASN A 16 12.21 9.00 11.42
CA ASN A 16 12.38 8.02 12.47
C ASN A 16 12.98 6.77 11.85
N ALA A 17 13.32 5.81 12.68
CA ALA A 17 13.80 4.53 12.19
C ALA A 17 12.80 3.98 11.15
N GLY A 18 13.29 3.63 9.99
CA GLY A 18 12.49 3.09 8.91
C GLY A 18 11.99 4.10 7.90
N THR A 19 12.19 5.39 8.11
CA THR A 19 11.80 6.39 7.14
C THR A 19 12.84 6.48 6.02
N LEU A 20 12.35 6.52 4.78
CA LEU A 20 13.22 6.60 3.61
C LEU A 20 13.78 8.01 3.44
N LYS A 21 15.00 8.09 2.98
CA LYS A 21 15.63 9.32 2.54
C LYS A 21 15.45 9.46 1.04
N ILE A 22 15.69 10.68 0.54
CA ILE A 22 15.77 10.92 -0.89
C ILE A 22 16.94 10.10 -1.46
N ASP A 23 16.70 9.46 -2.59
CA ASP A 23 17.65 8.57 -3.29
C ASP A 23 17.87 7.22 -2.61
N ASP A 24 17.22 6.94 -1.49
CA ASP A 24 17.28 5.61 -0.91
C ASP A 24 16.54 4.62 -1.81
N LYS A 25 17.05 3.40 -1.86
CA LYS A 25 16.34 2.32 -2.53
C LYS A 25 15.37 1.69 -1.55
N ILE A 26 14.18 1.38 -2.03
CA ILE A 26 13.21 0.64 -1.25
C ILE A 26 13.65 -0.81 -1.17
N SER A 27 13.81 -1.32 0.04
CA SER A 27 14.11 -2.73 0.25
C SER A 27 12.92 -3.59 -0.16
N THR A 28 13.20 -4.82 -0.56
CA THR A 28 12.16 -5.79 -0.82
C THR A 28 11.32 -6.01 0.44
N PHE A 29 10.02 -5.97 0.29
CA PHE A 29 9.10 -6.25 1.39
C PHE A 29 7.91 -7.05 0.88
N SER A 30 7.13 -7.60 1.81
CA SER A 30 5.98 -8.43 1.46
C SER A 30 4.74 -7.95 2.20
N LEU A 31 3.61 -7.98 1.50
CA LEU A 31 2.29 -7.69 2.07
C LEU A 31 1.32 -8.77 1.59
N VAL A 32 0.25 -8.98 2.35
CA VAL A 32 -0.83 -9.87 1.91
C VAL A 32 -1.89 -9.06 1.17
N ASN A 33 -2.57 -9.72 0.24
CA ASN A 33 -3.72 -9.13 -0.44
C ASN A 33 -5.03 -9.48 0.28
N GLN A 34 -6.17 -9.10 -0.30
CA GLN A 34 -7.50 -9.36 0.26
C GLN A 34 -7.88 -10.85 0.27
N PHE A 35 -7.10 -11.70 -0.38
CA PHE A 35 -7.29 -13.15 -0.40
C PHE A 35 -6.26 -13.88 0.46
N ASP A 36 -5.57 -13.18 1.34
CA ASP A 36 -4.51 -13.69 2.21
C ASP A 36 -3.30 -14.24 1.47
N LYS A 37 -3.11 -13.85 0.23
CA LYS A 37 -1.94 -14.24 -0.54
C LYS A 37 -0.81 -13.24 -0.35
N ILE A 38 0.40 -13.76 -0.17
CA ILE A 38 1.59 -12.94 0.03
C ILE A 38 2.10 -12.45 -1.32
N HIS A 39 2.34 -11.15 -1.39
CA HIS A 39 2.98 -10.50 -2.53
C HIS A 39 4.29 -9.88 -2.08
N THR A 40 5.36 -10.21 -2.77
CA THR A 40 6.67 -9.61 -2.51
C THR A 40 6.88 -8.46 -3.47
N ILE A 41 7.13 -7.29 -2.92
CA ILE A 41 7.33 -6.07 -3.69
C ILE A 41 8.83 -5.88 -3.89
N THR A 42 9.24 -5.75 -5.14
CA THR A 42 10.63 -5.63 -5.54
C THR A 42 10.89 -4.27 -6.17
N SER A 43 12.13 -4.02 -6.55
CA SER A 43 12.52 -2.78 -7.22
C SER A 43 11.92 -2.62 -8.62
N GLU A 44 11.24 -3.62 -9.15
CA GLU A 44 10.58 -3.54 -10.45
C GLU A 44 9.31 -2.70 -10.40
N ILE A 45 8.75 -2.49 -9.21
CA ILE A 45 7.56 -1.65 -9.04
C ILE A 45 7.94 -0.19 -9.24
N SER A 46 7.20 0.48 -10.11
CA SER A 46 7.43 1.88 -10.45
C SER A 46 6.54 2.85 -9.69
N ILE A 47 5.34 2.42 -9.34
CA ILE A 47 4.33 3.30 -8.72
C ILE A 47 3.71 2.54 -7.55
N ILE A 48 3.61 3.23 -6.42
CA ILE A 48 2.93 2.72 -5.23
C ILE A 48 1.80 3.68 -4.90
N ILE A 49 0.56 3.19 -4.94
CA ILE A 49 -0.61 3.95 -4.53
C ILE A 49 -0.96 3.49 -3.12
N VAL A 50 -0.99 4.41 -2.18
CA VAL A 50 -1.35 4.09 -0.79
C VAL A 50 -2.55 4.92 -0.38
N THR A 51 -3.57 4.27 0.18
CA THR A 51 -4.73 4.96 0.72
C THR A 51 -4.91 4.64 2.20
N PHE A 52 -5.42 5.61 2.93
CA PHE A 52 -5.64 5.53 4.37
C PHE A 52 -7.08 5.76 4.78
N GLN A 53 -7.84 6.45 3.94
CA GLN A 53 -9.20 6.86 4.26
C GLN A 53 -10.19 6.24 3.29
N LYS A 54 -11.40 6.02 3.79
CA LYS A 54 -12.45 5.35 3.01
C LYS A 54 -12.78 6.09 1.72
N GLU A 55 -12.90 7.41 1.79
CA GLU A 55 -13.26 8.22 0.62
C GLU A 55 -12.21 8.13 -0.47
N THR A 56 -10.95 8.27 -0.09
CA THR A 56 -9.83 8.15 -1.04
C THR A 56 -9.74 6.75 -1.61
N THR A 57 -9.90 5.74 -0.76
CA THR A 57 -9.90 4.35 -1.18
C THR A 57 -11.00 4.09 -2.21
N ASN A 58 -12.20 4.61 -1.97
CA ASN A 58 -13.31 4.46 -2.91
C ASN A 58 -13.02 5.11 -4.26
N LEU A 59 -12.41 6.29 -4.26
CA LEU A 59 -12.03 6.97 -5.50
C LEU A 59 -11.03 6.14 -6.30
N VAL A 60 -10.02 5.58 -5.64
CA VAL A 60 -9.04 4.73 -6.31
C VAL A 60 -9.71 3.47 -6.85
N ASN A 61 -10.57 2.83 -6.07
CA ASN A 61 -11.28 1.64 -6.50
C ASN A 61 -12.21 1.93 -7.69
N ASP A 62 -12.88 3.06 -7.70
CA ASP A 62 -13.72 3.47 -8.83
C ASP A 62 -12.88 3.61 -10.10
N PHE A 63 -11.73 4.25 -9.97
CA PHE A 63 -10.80 4.39 -11.10
C PHE A 63 -10.31 3.04 -11.59
N LEU A 64 -9.81 2.19 -10.70
CA LEU A 64 -9.26 0.90 -11.07
C LEU A 64 -10.32 -0.04 -11.65
N SER A 65 -11.54 0.03 -11.13
CA SER A 65 -12.64 -0.79 -11.64
C SER A 65 -13.05 -0.43 -13.07
N SER A 66 -12.74 0.79 -13.51
CA SER A 66 -12.98 1.22 -14.89
C SER A 66 -11.91 0.72 -15.86
N LYS A 67 -10.83 0.14 -15.36
CA LYS A 67 -9.71 -0.36 -16.14
C LYS A 67 -9.76 -1.89 -16.25
N ASN A 68 -8.93 -2.45 -17.12
CA ASN A 68 -8.79 -3.90 -17.22
C ASN A 68 -8.17 -4.46 -15.93
N SER A 69 -8.46 -5.72 -15.63
CA SER A 69 -7.95 -6.36 -14.41
C SER A 69 -6.42 -6.41 -14.32
N ASP A 70 -5.73 -6.31 -15.45
CA ASP A 70 -4.28 -6.32 -15.51
C ASP A 70 -3.64 -4.92 -15.51
N PHE A 71 -4.45 -3.87 -15.30
CA PHE A 71 -3.98 -2.49 -15.38
C PHE A 71 -2.80 -2.21 -14.43
N LEU A 72 -2.91 -2.67 -13.20
CA LEU A 72 -1.85 -2.49 -12.21
C LEU A 72 -0.56 -3.19 -12.64
N ASP A 73 -0.67 -4.43 -13.05
CA ASP A 73 0.50 -5.22 -13.46
C ASP A 73 1.17 -4.63 -14.69
N LYS A 74 0.40 -4.22 -15.67
CA LYS A 74 0.93 -3.60 -16.89
C LYS A 74 1.69 -2.30 -16.62
N ASN A 75 1.34 -1.60 -15.56
CA ASN A 75 1.95 -0.32 -15.24
C ASN A 75 2.96 -0.43 -14.09
N ASN A 76 3.34 -1.63 -13.73
CA ASN A 76 4.26 -1.89 -12.61
C ASN A 76 3.85 -1.13 -11.37
N THR A 77 2.55 -1.14 -11.07
CA THR A 77 1.93 -0.38 -10.00
C THR A 77 1.33 -1.33 -8.99
N ILE A 78 1.45 -1.00 -7.72
CA ILE A 78 0.75 -1.70 -6.66
C ILE A 78 -0.18 -0.74 -5.93
N PHE A 79 -1.29 -1.27 -5.45
CA PHE A 79 -2.25 -0.54 -4.64
C PHE A 79 -2.23 -1.10 -3.23
N ILE A 80 -1.90 -0.25 -2.27
CA ILE A 80 -1.85 -0.60 -0.85
C ILE A 80 -2.93 0.18 -0.13
N ASN A 81 -3.79 -0.52 0.58
CA ASN A 81 -4.79 0.09 1.45
C ASN A 81 -4.36 -0.14 2.90
N ASN A 82 -4.09 0.94 3.61
CA ASN A 82 -3.75 0.88 5.01
C ASN A 82 -5.03 0.84 5.84
N ILE A 83 -5.37 -0.35 6.35
CA ILE A 83 -6.57 -0.58 7.15
C ILE A 83 -6.25 -0.73 8.64
N SER A 84 -5.05 -0.30 9.05
CA SER A 84 -4.59 -0.48 10.42
C SER A 84 -5.43 0.26 11.46
N SER A 85 -6.16 1.29 11.06
CA SER A 85 -7.04 2.04 11.96
C SER A 85 -8.46 1.48 12.05
N ILE A 86 -8.81 0.49 11.23
CA ILE A 86 -10.17 -0.06 11.20
C ILE A 86 -10.31 -1.15 12.27
N PRO A 87 -11.38 -1.11 13.08
CA PRO A 87 -11.59 -2.18 14.05
C PRO A 87 -11.68 -3.56 13.42
N SER A 88 -11.21 -4.57 14.13
CA SER A 88 -11.11 -5.93 13.59
C SER A 88 -12.45 -6.50 13.12
N ILE A 89 -13.52 -6.22 13.85
CA ILE A 89 -14.85 -6.70 13.45
C ILE A 89 -15.30 -6.10 12.13
N VAL A 90 -15.00 -4.83 11.89
CA VAL A 90 -15.33 -4.15 10.64
C VAL A 90 -14.48 -4.70 9.49
N VAL A 91 -13.20 -4.93 9.74
CA VAL A 91 -12.30 -5.52 8.75
C VAL A 91 -12.83 -6.88 8.31
N LYS A 92 -13.17 -7.73 9.28
CA LYS A 92 -13.61 -9.10 8.99
C LYS A 92 -14.95 -9.14 8.26
N MET A 93 -15.91 -8.35 8.72
CA MET A 93 -17.30 -8.47 8.25
C MET A 93 -17.63 -7.59 7.05
N PHE A 94 -16.91 -6.49 6.86
CA PHE A 94 -17.26 -5.52 5.83
C PHE A 94 -16.11 -5.21 4.89
N THR A 95 -14.94 -4.89 5.43
CA THR A 95 -13.82 -4.40 4.61
C THR A 95 -13.28 -5.47 3.67
N ILE A 96 -12.89 -6.61 4.22
CA ILE A 96 -12.31 -7.68 3.42
C ILE A 96 -13.32 -8.30 2.44
N PRO A 97 -14.55 -8.60 2.86
CA PRO A 97 -15.53 -9.12 1.90
C PRO A 97 -15.78 -8.19 0.71
N LYS A 98 -15.86 -6.87 0.96
CA LYS A 98 -16.00 -5.89 -0.13
C LYS A 98 -14.82 -5.89 -1.06
N MET A 99 -13.60 -5.95 -0.51
CA MET A 99 -12.38 -5.95 -1.30
C MET A 99 -12.28 -7.17 -2.21
N ARG A 100 -12.81 -8.30 -1.79
CA ARG A 100 -12.80 -9.54 -2.57
C ARG A 100 -13.64 -9.48 -3.83
N ASP A 101 -14.51 -8.48 -3.93
CA ASP A 101 -15.30 -8.27 -5.15
C ASP A 101 -14.50 -7.59 -6.26
N TYR A 102 -13.37 -7.00 -5.95
CA TYR A 102 -12.52 -6.36 -6.96
C TYR A 102 -11.62 -7.39 -7.64
N LYS A 103 -11.34 -7.14 -8.92
CA LYS A 103 -10.59 -8.09 -9.78
C LYS A 103 -9.09 -7.84 -9.81
N TYR A 104 -8.60 -6.98 -8.96
CA TYR A 104 -7.18 -6.66 -8.88
C TYR A 104 -6.73 -6.84 -7.43
N ASP A 105 -5.41 -6.97 -7.23
CA ASP A 105 -4.86 -7.18 -5.90
C ASP A 105 -4.81 -5.88 -5.12
N ILE A 106 -5.38 -5.91 -3.93
CA ILE A 106 -5.29 -4.83 -2.96
C ILE A 106 -4.41 -5.32 -1.84
N LEU A 107 -3.20 -4.75 -1.71
CA LEU A 107 -2.29 -5.11 -0.65
C LEU A 107 -2.69 -4.40 0.63
N LEU A 108 -2.52 -5.05 1.76
CA LEU A 108 -3.10 -4.59 3.02
C LEU A 108 -2.05 -4.36 4.07
N ILE A 109 -2.20 -3.25 4.81
CA ILE A 109 -1.45 -3.01 6.03
C ILE A 109 -2.43 -3.11 7.20
N TYR A 110 -2.17 -4.09 8.06
CA TYR A 110 -2.95 -4.33 9.27
C TYR A 110 -2.22 -3.76 10.49
N ASN A 111 -2.96 -3.65 11.60
CA ASN A 111 -2.31 -3.57 12.90
C ASN A 111 -2.32 -4.96 13.55
N GLU A 112 -1.69 -5.09 14.72
CA GLU A 112 -1.61 -6.39 15.42
C GLU A 112 -2.98 -6.91 15.85
N ASN A 113 -3.90 -6.02 16.14
CA ASN A 113 -5.21 -6.38 16.69
C ASN A 113 -6.21 -6.75 15.61
N ASN A 114 -6.25 -6.00 14.51
CA ASN A 114 -7.27 -6.23 13.50
C ASN A 114 -6.90 -7.31 12.47
N LYS A 115 -5.70 -7.84 12.56
CA LYS A 115 -5.30 -8.98 11.75
C LYS A 115 -5.77 -10.31 12.34
N LYS A 116 -5.96 -10.34 13.64
CA LYS A 116 -6.38 -11.54 14.37
C LYS A 116 -7.90 -11.63 14.44
N PHE A 117 -8.46 -12.47 13.64
CA PHE A 117 -9.90 -12.76 13.70
C PHE A 117 -10.22 -14.16 13.22
#